data_3575e749283484c57e4b804ac1873320
#
_entry.id   3575e749283484c57e4b804ac1873320
#
_cell.length_a   1.000
_cell.length_b   1.000
_cell.length_c   1.000
_cell.angle_alpha   90.00
_cell.angle_beta   90.00
_cell.angle_gamma   90.00
#
_symmetry.space_group_name_H-M   'P 1'
#
loop_
_entity.id
_entity.type
_entity.pdbx_description
1 polymer ?
#
loop_
_entity_poly.entity_id
_entity_poly.type
_entity_poly.pdbx_seq_one_letter_code
_entity_poly.pdbx_strand_id
1 'polypeptide(L)'
;EELYEAGKIKAIGVSNFLPHHLDTLAKTAKIMPMVNQVFLAPGELQTTVVEYAKKHDMILEAYSPLGTGKIFDVPEMKQIAEAHDKTIAQVALRWSLQHEFLPLPKSVTPSRIKENTELFDFELTEEEMKQIDQLDGVVGKAKDPDTTQF
;
A
#
# COMPACT_ATOMS: atom_id res chain seq x y z
N GLU A 1 23.63 -3.20 -2.53
CA GLU A 1 24.14 -2.77 -3.84
C GLU A 1 24.99 -3.85 -4.50
N GLU A 2 26.00 -4.42 -3.82
CA GLU A 2 26.91 -5.46 -4.36
C GLU A 2 26.16 -6.65 -5.00
N LEU A 3 25.08 -7.11 -4.38
CA LEU A 3 24.27 -8.22 -4.95
C LEU A 3 23.51 -7.81 -6.21
N TYR A 4 23.05 -6.56 -6.27
CA TYR A 4 22.40 -6.00 -7.44
C TYR A 4 23.41 -5.82 -8.59
N GLU A 5 24.56 -5.22 -8.29
CA GLU A 5 25.65 -5.04 -9.27
C GLU A 5 26.16 -6.39 -9.81
N ALA A 6 26.21 -7.42 -8.96
CA ALA A 6 26.56 -8.77 -9.35
C ALA A 6 25.44 -9.52 -10.13
N GLY A 7 24.29 -8.90 -10.37
CA GLY A 7 23.14 -9.50 -11.04
C GLY A 7 22.46 -10.63 -10.30
N LYS A 8 22.72 -10.79 -8.98
CA LYS A 8 22.13 -11.82 -8.14
C LYS A 8 20.70 -11.49 -7.70
N ILE A 9 20.37 -10.21 -7.60
CA ILE A 9 19.03 -9.69 -7.34
C ILE A 9 18.68 -8.65 -8.40
N LYS A 10 17.39 -8.48 -8.68
CA LYS A 10 16.91 -7.59 -9.77
C LYS A 10 16.43 -6.23 -9.26
N ALA A 11 16.14 -6.12 -8.00
CA ALA A 11 15.71 -4.89 -7.36
C ALA A 11 16.18 -4.86 -5.91
N ILE A 12 16.35 -3.65 -5.39
CA ILE A 12 16.64 -3.39 -3.98
C ILE A 12 15.55 -2.48 -3.43
N GLY A 13 15.23 -2.64 -2.16
CA GLY A 13 14.18 -1.89 -1.50
C GLY A 13 14.44 -1.69 -0.02
N VAL A 14 13.60 -0.87 0.57
CA VAL A 14 13.56 -0.56 1.99
C VAL A 14 12.15 -0.78 2.53
N SER A 15 11.97 -0.69 3.84
CA SER A 15 10.67 -0.77 4.46
C SER A 15 10.51 0.30 5.54
N ASN A 16 9.36 0.96 5.56
CA ASN A 16 8.99 2.03 6.48
C ASN A 16 9.98 3.23 6.48
N PHE A 17 10.61 3.52 5.34
CA PHE A 17 11.44 4.71 5.21
C PHE A 17 10.57 5.94 4.95
N LEU A 18 10.75 6.96 5.78
CA LEU A 18 10.19 8.29 5.57
C LEU A 18 11.08 9.10 4.61
N PRO A 19 10.60 10.22 4.03
CA PRO A 19 11.38 11.04 3.10
C PRO A 19 12.79 11.38 3.60
N HIS A 20 12.94 11.80 4.87
CA HIS A 20 14.24 12.18 5.44
C HIS A 20 15.22 10.99 5.60
N HIS A 21 14.70 9.75 5.76
CA HIS A 21 15.54 8.55 5.74
C HIS A 21 16.11 8.32 4.34
N LEU A 22 15.25 8.46 3.31
CA LEU A 22 15.65 8.32 1.91
C LEU A 22 16.63 9.42 1.50
N ASP A 23 16.41 10.67 1.91
CA ASP A 23 17.34 11.78 1.69
C ASP A 23 18.70 11.55 2.36
N THR A 24 18.68 10.90 3.53
CA THR A 24 19.93 10.55 4.23
C THR A 24 20.65 9.41 3.51
N LEU A 25 19.92 8.39 3.07
CA LEU A 25 20.48 7.28 2.30
C LEU A 25 21.08 7.78 0.97
N ALA A 26 20.41 8.71 0.28
CA ALA A 26 20.87 9.27 -0.98
C ALA A 26 22.24 9.94 -0.93
N LYS A 27 22.72 10.34 0.27
CA LYS A 27 24.06 10.94 0.42
C LYS A 27 25.20 9.95 0.20
N THR A 28 24.94 8.65 0.36
CA THR A 28 25.96 7.59 0.29
C THR A 28 25.61 6.46 -0.68
N ALA A 29 24.33 6.27 -1.02
CA ALA A 29 23.88 5.26 -1.94
C ALA A 29 24.34 5.58 -3.37
N LYS A 30 24.86 4.58 -4.07
CA LYS A 30 25.13 4.64 -5.52
C LYS A 30 23.89 4.29 -6.34
N ILE A 31 23.05 3.42 -5.77
CA ILE A 31 21.81 2.94 -6.36
C ILE A 31 20.71 3.17 -5.34
N MET A 32 19.74 4.02 -5.68
CA MET A 32 18.60 4.28 -4.80
C MET A 32 17.66 3.07 -4.74
N PRO A 33 16.99 2.84 -3.60
CA PRO A 33 15.98 1.80 -3.50
C PRO A 33 14.87 2.00 -4.53
N MET A 34 14.49 0.94 -5.19
CA MET A 34 13.41 0.93 -6.20
C MET A 34 12.04 0.74 -5.55
N VAL A 35 12.02 0.20 -4.34
CA VAL A 35 10.80 -0.15 -3.60
C VAL A 35 10.89 0.36 -2.17
N ASN A 36 9.77 0.90 -1.65
CA ASN A 36 9.57 1.11 -0.23
C ASN A 36 8.29 0.37 0.21
N GLN A 37 8.43 -0.61 1.07
CA GLN A 37 7.29 -1.35 1.62
C GLN A 37 6.78 -0.65 2.88
N VAL A 38 5.54 -0.13 2.84
CA VAL A 38 4.95 0.68 3.90
C VAL A 38 3.51 0.25 4.21
N PHE A 39 2.99 0.64 5.37
CA PHE A 39 1.59 0.44 5.68
C PHE A 39 0.73 1.37 4.83
N LEU A 40 -0.06 0.82 3.91
CA LEU A 40 -1.03 1.56 3.10
C LEU A 40 -2.33 0.77 3.05
N ALA A 41 -3.41 1.41 3.43
CA ALA A 41 -4.75 0.84 3.40
C ALA A 41 -5.79 1.98 3.34
N PRO A 42 -7.04 1.74 2.92
CA PRO A 42 -8.10 2.72 3.07
C PRO A 42 -8.15 3.29 4.50
N GLY A 43 -8.04 4.62 4.62
CA GLY A 43 -7.93 5.32 5.91
C GLY A 43 -6.51 5.52 6.45
N GLU A 44 -5.48 5.06 5.73
CA GLU A 44 -4.07 5.37 6.03
C GLU A 44 -3.26 5.45 4.73
N LEU A 45 -3.21 6.65 4.15
CA LEU A 45 -2.57 6.89 2.85
C LEU A 45 -1.09 7.30 2.95
N GLN A 46 -0.62 7.78 4.10
CA GLN A 46 0.74 8.29 4.27
C GLN A 46 1.17 9.27 3.16
N THR A 47 0.40 10.30 2.93
CA THR A 47 0.51 11.23 1.79
C THR A 47 1.93 11.70 1.49
N THR A 48 2.72 12.06 2.51
CA THR A 48 4.10 12.53 2.34
C THR A 48 5.02 11.45 1.76
N VAL A 49 4.81 10.18 2.15
CA VAL A 49 5.58 9.04 1.61
C VAL A 49 5.17 8.76 0.18
N VAL A 50 3.87 8.82 -0.13
CA VAL A 50 3.33 8.62 -1.48
C VAL A 50 3.84 9.70 -2.44
N GLU A 51 3.78 10.97 -2.05
CA GLU A 51 4.28 12.09 -2.85
C GLU A 51 5.78 11.98 -3.12
N TYR A 52 6.56 11.59 -2.10
CA TYR A 52 8.00 11.37 -2.25
C TYR A 52 8.29 10.23 -3.22
N ALA A 53 7.60 9.11 -3.07
CA ALA A 53 7.77 7.94 -3.94
C ALA A 53 7.45 8.27 -5.41
N LYS A 54 6.34 8.97 -5.68
CA LYS A 54 5.98 9.44 -7.02
C LYS A 54 7.04 10.35 -7.64
N LYS A 55 7.58 11.28 -6.85
CA LYS A 55 8.63 12.20 -7.31
C LYS A 55 9.93 11.49 -7.69
N HIS A 56 10.19 10.33 -7.11
CA HIS A 56 11.45 9.59 -7.26
C HIS A 56 11.28 8.26 -8.01
N ASP A 57 10.14 8.04 -8.70
CA ASP A 57 9.82 6.82 -9.46
C ASP A 57 9.98 5.53 -8.62
N MET A 58 9.67 5.62 -7.31
CA MET A 58 9.78 4.52 -6.36
C MET A 58 8.44 3.78 -6.26
N ILE A 59 8.47 2.46 -6.34
CA ILE A 59 7.30 1.61 -6.15
C ILE A 59 6.98 1.49 -4.65
N LEU A 60 5.70 1.64 -4.31
CA LEU A 60 5.21 1.40 -2.96
C LEU A 60 4.55 0.03 -2.87
N GLU A 61 5.06 -0.84 -2.01
CA GLU A 61 4.39 -2.06 -1.59
C GLU A 61 3.55 -1.79 -0.34
N ALA A 62 2.26 -2.08 -0.44
CA ALA A 62 1.29 -1.87 0.64
C ALA A 62 1.18 -3.12 1.51
N TYR A 63 1.84 -3.15 2.67
CA TYR A 63 1.60 -4.23 3.63
C TYR A 63 0.33 -3.97 4.45
N SER A 64 -0.31 -5.03 4.91
CA SER A 64 -1.60 -4.99 5.62
C SER A 64 -2.69 -4.17 4.89
N PRO A 65 -2.91 -4.35 3.58
CA PRO A 65 -3.82 -3.53 2.77
C PRO A 65 -5.27 -3.60 3.23
N LEU A 66 -5.62 -4.57 4.08
CA LEU A 66 -6.95 -4.75 4.68
C LEU A 66 -7.01 -4.26 6.14
N GLY A 67 -6.02 -3.46 6.58
CA GLY A 67 -5.97 -2.89 7.94
C GLY A 67 -6.07 -3.94 9.04
N THR A 68 -5.46 -5.13 8.85
CA THR A 68 -5.57 -6.27 9.78
C THR A 68 -7.00 -6.70 10.12
N GLY A 69 -7.92 -6.48 9.17
CA GLY A 69 -9.33 -6.84 9.30
C GLY A 69 -10.27 -5.71 9.72
N LYS A 70 -9.76 -4.57 10.19
CA LYS A 70 -10.60 -3.44 10.63
C LYS A 70 -11.42 -2.81 9.50
N ILE A 71 -10.97 -2.93 8.25
CA ILE A 71 -11.66 -2.40 7.08
C ILE A 71 -13.07 -2.98 6.89
N PHE A 72 -13.32 -4.19 7.39
CA PHE A 72 -14.61 -4.87 7.24
C PHE A 72 -15.75 -4.26 8.06
N ASP A 73 -15.40 -3.42 9.05
CA ASP A 73 -16.37 -2.74 9.91
C ASP A 73 -16.67 -1.29 9.45
N VAL A 74 -16.11 -0.87 8.30
CA VAL A 74 -16.27 0.49 7.74
C VAL A 74 -17.51 0.56 6.85
N PRO A 75 -18.55 1.33 7.22
CA PRO A 75 -19.81 1.37 6.48
C PRO A 75 -19.67 1.86 5.03
N GLU A 76 -18.82 2.86 4.80
CA GLU A 76 -18.55 3.42 3.49
C GLU A 76 -17.96 2.36 2.54
N MET A 77 -17.03 1.55 3.03
CA MET A 77 -16.45 0.45 2.26
C MET A 77 -17.48 -0.61 1.90
N LYS A 78 -18.43 -0.86 2.80
CA LYS A 78 -19.53 -1.79 2.55
C LYS A 78 -20.46 -1.28 1.45
N GLN A 79 -20.83 0.01 1.48
CA GLN A 79 -21.69 0.61 0.47
C GLN A 79 -21.06 0.55 -0.94
N ILE A 80 -19.77 0.87 -1.03
CA ILE A 80 -19.04 0.80 -2.30
C ILE A 80 -18.96 -0.66 -2.79
N ALA A 81 -18.67 -1.60 -1.90
CA ALA A 81 -18.60 -3.02 -2.24
C ALA A 81 -19.96 -3.55 -2.79
N GLU A 82 -21.06 -3.19 -2.15
CA GLU A 82 -22.42 -3.54 -2.62
C GLU A 82 -22.73 -2.93 -3.98
N ALA A 83 -22.32 -1.69 -4.26
CA ALA A 83 -22.54 -1.02 -5.54
C ALA A 83 -21.83 -1.72 -6.72
N HIS A 84 -20.70 -2.35 -6.47
CA HIS A 84 -19.89 -3.06 -7.46
C HIS A 84 -20.14 -4.59 -7.49
N ASP A 85 -21.03 -5.12 -6.64
CA ASP A 85 -21.19 -6.58 -6.42
C ASP A 85 -19.85 -7.26 -6.11
N LYS A 86 -19.06 -6.61 -5.25
CA LYS A 86 -17.73 -7.04 -4.82
C LYS A 86 -17.63 -7.14 -3.29
N THR A 87 -16.59 -7.79 -2.81
CA THR A 87 -16.29 -7.81 -1.38
C THR A 87 -15.53 -6.54 -0.95
N ILE A 88 -15.61 -6.21 0.33
CA ILE A 88 -14.82 -5.10 0.91
C ILE A 88 -13.31 -5.32 0.67
N ALA A 89 -12.85 -6.58 0.73
CA ALA A 89 -11.46 -6.91 0.43
C ALA A 89 -11.08 -6.55 -1.00
N GLN A 90 -11.93 -6.91 -1.98
CA GLN A 90 -11.69 -6.56 -3.38
C GLN A 90 -11.69 -5.05 -3.61
N VAL A 91 -12.62 -4.31 -3.00
CA VAL A 91 -12.63 -2.83 -3.08
C VAL A 91 -11.35 -2.22 -2.50
N ALA A 92 -10.91 -2.66 -1.32
CA ALA A 92 -9.68 -2.16 -0.70
C ALA A 92 -8.43 -2.46 -1.54
N LEU A 93 -8.36 -3.66 -2.13
CA LEU A 93 -7.25 -4.03 -3.01
C LEU A 93 -7.30 -3.29 -4.36
N ARG A 94 -8.49 -3.08 -4.91
CA ARG A 94 -8.65 -2.28 -6.13
C ARG A 94 -8.28 -0.82 -5.92
N TRP A 95 -8.64 -0.23 -4.79
CA TRP A 95 -8.20 1.09 -4.36
C TRP A 95 -6.67 1.19 -4.34
N SER A 96 -5.99 0.20 -3.73
CA SER A 96 -4.52 0.15 -3.75
C SER A 96 -3.95 0.13 -5.16
N LEU A 97 -4.50 -0.70 -6.06
CA LEU A 97 -4.05 -0.78 -7.45
C LEU A 97 -4.30 0.52 -8.23
N GLN A 98 -5.41 1.21 -7.99
CA GLN A 98 -5.70 2.48 -8.66
C GLN A 98 -4.85 3.64 -8.14
N HIS A 99 -4.26 3.53 -6.95
CA HIS A 99 -3.18 4.39 -6.47
C HIS A 99 -1.78 3.97 -6.96
N GLU A 100 -1.69 2.93 -7.81
CA GLU A 100 -0.43 2.36 -8.30
C GLU A 100 0.43 1.71 -7.20
N PHE A 101 -0.19 1.29 -6.09
CA PHE A 101 0.48 0.52 -5.05
C PHE A 101 0.43 -0.97 -5.38
N LEU A 102 1.40 -1.73 -4.85
CA LEU A 102 1.42 -3.20 -4.90
C LEU A 102 0.90 -3.75 -3.56
N PRO A 103 -0.40 -4.11 -3.46
CA PRO A 103 -0.93 -4.65 -2.22
C PRO A 103 -0.47 -6.07 -1.94
N LEU A 104 -0.13 -6.34 -0.67
CA LEU A 104 0.32 -7.64 -0.19
C LEU A 104 -0.71 -8.28 0.75
N PRO A 105 -1.87 -8.75 0.24
CA PRO A 105 -2.90 -9.37 1.07
C PRO A 105 -2.47 -10.77 1.50
N LYS A 106 -2.53 -11.05 2.80
CA LYS A 106 -2.27 -12.39 3.35
C LYS A 106 -3.57 -13.17 3.49
N SER A 107 -3.61 -14.38 2.98
CA SER A 107 -4.67 -15.34 3.29
C SER A 107 -4.13 -16.76 3.36
N VAL A 108 -4.79 -17.62 4.15
CA VAL A 108 -4.57 -19.08 4.17
C VAL A 108 -5.80 -19.84 3.66
N THR A 109 -6.87 -19.11 3.30
CA THR A 109 -8.13 -19.69 2.81
C THR A 109 -8.09 -19.67 1.28
N PRO A 110 -8.15 -20.83 0.59
CA PRO A 110 -8.03 -20.90 -0.87
C PRO A 110 -9.03 -20.02 -1.62
N SER A 111 -10.30 -19.99 -1.17
CA SER A 111 -11.32 -19.13 -1.80
C SER A 111 -11.00 -17.65 -1.71
N ARG A 112 -10.48 -17.17 -0.56
CA ARG A 112 -10.06 -15.77 -0.39
C ARG A 112 -8.79 -15.45 -1.19
N ILE A 113 -7.88 -16.40 -1.36
CA ILE A 113 -6.70 -16.20 -2.21
C ILE A 113 -7.15 -15.95 -3.64
N LYS A 114 -8.10 -16.74 -4.15
CA LYS A 114 -8.68 -16.56 -5.47
C LYS A 114 -9.42 -15.22 -5.56
N GLU A 115 -10.32 -14.93 -4.64
CA GLU A 115 -11.09 -13.67 -4.56
C GLU A 115 -10.18 -12.43 -4.62
N ASN A 116 -9.07 -12.44 -3.87
CA ASN A 116 -8.10 -11.34 -3.84
C ASN A 116 -7.37 -11.12 -5.18
N THR A 117 -7.50 -12.00 -6.16
CA THR A 117 -6.94 -11.83 -7.51
C THR A 117 -8.00 -11.38 -8.54
N GLU A 118 -9.29 -11.40 -8.20
CA GLU A 118 -10.39 -11.01 -9.08
C GLU A 118 -10.68 -9.51 -8.96
N LEU A 119 -9.70 -8.69 -9.39
CA LEU A 119 -9.67 -7.24 -9.18
C LEU A 119 -9.71 -6.41 -10.47
N PHE A 120 -9.67 -7.06 -11.64
CA PHE A 120 -9.47 -6.37 -12.92
C PHE A 120 -10.73 -6.27 -13.76
N ASP A 121 -11.85 -6.75 -13.26
CA ASP A 121 -13.15 -6.74 -13.92
C ASP A 121 -14.08 -5.60 -13.47
N PHE A 122 -13.59 -4.70 -12.63
CA PHE A 122 -14.28 -3.48 -12.18
C PHE A 122 -13.27 -2.35 -11.88
N GLU A 123 -13.75 -1.12 -11.82
CA GLU A 123 -12.99 0.06 -11.45
C GLU A 123 -13.80 0.91 -10.47
N LEU A 124 -13.10 1.49 -9.49
CA LEU A 124 -13.68 2.51 -8.62
C LEU A 124 -13.72 3.84 -9.36
N THR A 125 -14.83 4.56 -9.23
CA THR A 125 -14.95 5.92 -9.76
C THR A 125 -14.04 6.89 -9.03
N GLU A 126 -13.80 8.06 -9.61
CA GLU A 126 -13.01 9.12 -8.94
C GLU A 126 -13.67 9.58 -7.63
N GLU A 127 -15.00 9.60 -7.57
CA GLU A 127 -15.76 9.94 -6.37
C GLU A 127 -15.56 8.91 -5.27
N GLU A 128 -15.62 7.62 -5.60
CA GLU A 128 -15.39 6.53 -4.66
C GLU A 128 -13.94 6.51 -4.17
N MET A 129 -12.97 6.72 -5.05
CA MET A 129 -11.56 6.88 -4.67
C MET A 129 -11.40 8.02 -3.66
N LYS A 130 -11.96 9.21 -3.94
CA LYS A 130 -11.93 10.34 -3.01
C LYS A 130 -12.64 10.06 -1.69
N GLN A 131 -13.77 9.35 -1.73
CA GLN A 131 -14.49 8.95 -0.52
C GLN A 131 -13.62 8.03 0.35
N ILE A 132 -12.93 7.07 -0.25
CA ILE A 132 -12.03 6.15 0.46
C ILE A 132 -10.81 6.91 0.99
N ASP A 133 -10.23 7.84 0.22
CA ASP A 133 -9.08 8.65 0.61
C ASP A 133 -9.37 9.58 1.81
N GLN A 134 -10.64 9.97 1.98
CA GLN A 134 -11.09 10.79 3.10
C GLN A 134 -11.33 10.00 4.40
N LEU A 135 -11.34 8.68 4.34
CA LEU A 135 -11.37 7.87 5.55
C LEU A 135 -10.07 8.13 6.33
N ASP A 136 -10.18 8.40 7.62
CA ASP A 136 -9.02 8.68 8.46
C ASP A 136 -9.00 7.80 9.70
N GLY A 137 -7.90 7.08 9.90
CA GLY A 137 -7.65 6.28 11.09
C GLY A 137 -8.58 5.07 11.29
N VAL A 138 -9.50 4.77 10.35
CA VAL A 138 -10.47 3.67 10.47
C VAL A 138 -9.78 2.30 10.59
N VAL A 139 -8.60 2.16 10.03
CA VAL A 139 -7.77 0.94 10.11
C VAL A 139 -6.58 1.08 11.08
N GLY A 140 -6.46 2.22 11.74
CA GLY A 140 -5.31 2.62 12.55
C GLY A 140 -4.32 3.46 11.75
N LYS A 141 -3.21 3.82 12.39
CA LYS A 141 -2.16 4.65 11.80
C LYS A 141 -0.88 3.84 11.58
N ALA A 142 -0.09 4.23 10.60
CA ALA A 142 1.27 3.76 10.46
C ALA A 142 2.08 4.06 11.73
N LYS A 143 2.93 3.12 12.14
CA LYS A 143 3.86 3.39 13.23
C LYS A 143 4.93 4.33 12.73
N ASP A 144 5.25 5.33 13.56
CA ASP A 144 6.35 6.24 13.30
C ASP A 144 7.69 5.49 13.47
N PRO A 145 8.47 5.29 12.40
CA PRO A 145 9.73 4.55 12.47
C PRO A 145 10.81 5.27 13.28
N ASP A 146 10.71 6.59 13.48
CA ASP A 146 11.66 7.37 14.26
C ASP A 146 11.51 7.13 15.78
N THR A 147 10.32 6.71 16.20
CA THR A 147 10.00 6.52 17.63
C THR A 147 9.68 5.07 18.00
N THR A 148 9.48 4.20 16.99
CA THR A 148 9.16 2.79 17.23
C THR A 148 10.40 2.04 17.73
N GLN A 149 10.28 1.41 18.90
CA GLN A 149 11.28 0.46 19.39
C GLN A 149 11.01 -0.92 18.79
N PHE A 150 12.03 -1.53 18.21
CA PHE A 150 12.00 -2.88 17.62
C PHE A 150 12.61 -3.88 18.59
#